data_54605e9448540b9478e7c68aed230786
#
_entry.id   54605e9448540b9478e7c68aed230786
#
_cell.length_a   1.000
_cell.length_b   1.000
_cell.length_c   1.000
_cell.angle_alpha   90.00
_cell.angle_beta   90.00
_cell.angle_gamma   90.00
#
_symmetry.space_group_name_H-M   'P 1'
#
loop_
_entity.id
_entity.type
_entity.pdbx_description
1 polymer ?
#
loop_
_entity_poly.entity_id
_entity_poly.type
_entity_poly.pdbx_seq_one_letter_code
_entity_poly.pdbx_strand_id
1 'polypeptide(L)'
;MNIQNRKNKRSNRSTNSKNTEFYIVYTVAFLLIAFFLYLRFYLNGKSLVWSHDGVPQHLNSLAYYGRYLRGILYTIFVEHRFSIPMWDLHIGYGSDILTTLNYYVMGDPLTLLAVFCPSSKTEILYEFLIFLRIYLAGIAFSRYCFYHKNSRQATFMGCMIYIFAGWTIYAAMKHPYFSNPMIYLPLILMGIDKIYKKEKPYLFIWSVAVAGLSNFYFFYMLGIFMVLYAVFRYFEQFGVHSLKNVGKWLGVFAIYSIIAVLIAAVILLPVIFQVLGTDRFKAENYVPLFYDKVYYQKYLSCLIGENMIQWGVAGFSAVSMTGIFVLFAKKKKYRTLKTGFILINLFLLFPFAGHVLNGFSYVSNRWIWAYGMLMAYIFVKMYPELFNLSLKEKRTIFVFLMGYCVLALLPDAARTQRNLVAVLLLVLATFTVLSFGAVFTKRKNLMLMTGGFLIAGILFNMYYQYSYEKDYLSEFSDQGEALDKLETGTDLAVLKTGDESVYRYDQMGTHSYENSSMQTGTNGTSYYFSVASGDITNFFNEVDLNTPWDYHYENLDSRTILDRLAAVKYFVVKAGEEEYLPYGYDTLAAEVEKNDKLYRAYECKNALPI
;
A
#
# COMPACT_ATOMS: atom_id res chain seq x y z
N MET A 1 15.51 15.39 -48.96
CA MET A 1 14.77 15.50 -47.67
C MET A 1 13.61 14.51 -47.49
N ASN A 2 13.11 13.84 -48.55
CA ASN A 2 11.90 13.00 -48.44
C ASN A 2 12.09 11.52 -48.07
N ILE A 3 13.27 10.92 -48.30
CA ILE A 3 13.50 9.48 -48.04
C ILE A 3 13.79 9.20 -46.55
N GLN A 4 14.52 10.08 -45.90
CA GLN A 4 14.85 9.97 -44.47
C GLN A 4 13.62 10.17 -43.59
N ASN A 5 12.73 11.11 -43.97
CA ASN A 5 11.46 11.34 -43.29
C ASN A 5 10.46 10.17 -43.46
N ARG A 6 10.47 9.48 -44.61
CA ARG A 6 9.65 8.26 -44.82
C ARG A 6 10.17 7.07 -44.05
N LYS A 7 11.50 6.89 -43.95
CA LYS A 7 12.12 5.84 -43.11
C LYS A 7 11.85 6.06 -41.63
N ASN A 8 11.97 7.32 -41.15
CA ASN A 8 11.65 7.67 -39.74
C ASN A 8 10.15 7.48 -39.44
N LYS A 9 9.22 7.87 -40.32
CA LYS A 9 7.78 7.61 -40.16
C LYS A 9 7.43 6.12 -40.17
N ARG A 10 8.08 5.29 -41.02
CA ARG A 10 7.88 3.82 -41.04
C ARG A 10 8.47 3.17 -39.78
N SER A 11 9.65 3.59 -39.32
CA SER A 11 10.26 3.12 -38.07
C SER A 11 9.40 3.46 -36.85
N ASN A 12 8.89 4.70 -36.77
CA ASN A 12 8.01 5.12 -35.67
C ASN A 12 6.65 4.39 -35.70
N ARG A 13 6.04 4.15 -36.88
CA ARG A 13 4.82 3.35 -37.00
C ARG A 13 5.02 1.89 -36.57
N SER A 14 6.13 1.28 -36.98
CA SER A 14 6.49 -0.10 -36.59
C SER A 14 6.74 -0.21 -35.07
N THR A 15 7.37 0.78 -34.47
CA THR A 15 7.65 0.81 -33.02
C THR A 15 6.36 1.03 -32.22
N ASN A 16 5.47 1.94 -32.67
CA ASN A 16 4.18 2.19 -32.04
C ASN A 16 3.25 0.95 -32.13
N SER A 17 3.14 0.32 -33.30
CA SER A 17 2.35 -0.92 -33.46
C SER A 17 2.81 -2.02 -32.51
N LYS A 18 4.11 -2.20 -32.38
CA LYS A 18 4.68 -3.23 -31.49
C LYS A 18 4.52 -2.92 -30.00
N ASN A 19 4.47 -1.65 -29.58
CA ASN A 19 4.19 -1.29 -28.20
C ASN A 19 2.70 -1.49 -27.87
N THR A 20 1.79 -1.20 -28.80
CA THR A 20 0.36 -1.49 -28.64
C THR A 20 0.11 -2.98 -28.41
N GLU A 21 0.75 -3.86 -29.21
CA GLU A 21 0.68 -5.31 -29.02
C GLU A 21 1.12 -5.74 -27.61
N PHE A 22 2.22 -5.17 -27.11
CA PHE A 22 2.68 -5.45 -25.74
C PHE A 22 1.62 -5.11 -24.71
N TYR A 23 1.01 -3.92 -24.79
CA TYR A 23 0.02 -3.49 -23.80
C TYR A 23 -1.29 -4.29 -23.91
N ILE A 24 -1.68 -4.73 -25.10
CA ILE A 24 -2.83 -5.66 -25.24
C ILE A 24 -2.55 -6.97 -24.52
N VAL A 25 -1.39 -7.60 -24.77
CA VAL A 25 -1.00 -8.87 -24.12
C VAL A 25 -0.88 -8.70 -22.61
N TYR A 26 -0.29 -7.59 -22.16
CA TYR A 26 -0.19 -7.25 -20.74
C TYR A 26 -1.57 -7.11 -20.10
N THR A 27 -2.47 -6.36 -20.71
CA THR A 27 -3.83 -6.12 -20.19
C THR A 27 -4.62 -7.43 -20.10
N VAL A 28 -4.58 -8.27 -21.16
CA VAL A 28 -5.27 -9.56 -21.15
C VAL A 28 -4.72 -10.47 -20.06
N ALA A 29 -3.41 -10.59 -19.93
CA ALA A 29 -2.79 -11.42 -18.89
C ALA A 29 -3.10 -10.89 -17.48
N PHE A 30 -3.04 -9.57 -17.29
CA PHE A 30 -3.42 -8.93 -16.03
C PHE A 30 -4.87 -9.24 -15.66
N LEU A 31 -5.80 -9.02 -16.59
CA LEU A 31 -7.23 -9.25 -16.33
C LEU A 31 -7.53 -10.71 -15.99
N LEU A 32 -6.90 -11.66 -16.67
CA LEU A 32 -7.06 -13.09 -16.39
C LEU A 32 -6.58 -13.45 -14.98
N ILE A 33 -5.40 -12.97 -14.57
CA ILE A 33 -4.85 -13.25 -13.24
C ILE A 33 -5.64 -12.51 -12.15
N ALA A 34 -5.99 -11.24 -12.38
CA ALA A 34 -6.82 -10.44 -11.46
C ALA A 34 -8.21 -11.07 -11.28
N PHE A 35 -8.83 -11.54 -12.36
CA PHE A 35 -10.10 -12.26 -12.31
C PHE A 35 -10.01 -13.54 -11.48
N PHE A 36 -8.92 -14.31 -11.60
CA PHE A 36 -8.71 -15.50 -10.78
C PHE A 36 -8.65 -15.17 -9.28
N LEU A 37 -7.99 -14.07 -8.92
CA LEU A 37 -7.95 -13.59 -7.53
C LEU A 37 -9.34 -13.12 -7.07
N TYR A 38 -10.01 -12.29 -7.86
CA TYR A 38 -11.36 -11.80 -7.57
C TYR A 38 -12.37 -12.95 -7.41
N LEU A 39 -12.32 -13.93 -8.31
CA LEU A 39 -13.21 -15.09 -8.30
C LEU A 39 -13.09 -15.87 -6.98
N ARG A 40 -11.90 -15.89 -6.36
CA ARG A 40 -11.71 -16.55 -5.07
C ARG A 40 -12.52 -15.87 -3.96
N PHE A 41 -12.59 -14.55 -3.93
CA PHE A 41 -13.43 -13.79 -3.00
C PHE A 41 -14.91 -13.97 -3.36
N TYR A 42 -15.25 -13.75 -4.62
CA TYR A 42 -16.63 -13.83 -5.10
C TYR A 42 -17.31 -15.18 -4.80
N LEU A 43 -16.65 -16.30 -5.09
CA LEU A 43 -17.19 -17.64 -4.82
C LEU A 43 -17.37 -17.95 -3.33
N ASN A 44 -16.74 -17.19 -2.45
CA ASN A 44 -16.89 -17.30 -1.01
C ASN A 44 -17.80 -16.21 -0.42
N GLY A 45 -18.52 -15.46 -1.26
CA GLY A 45 -19.42 -14.39 -0.83
C GLY A 45 -18.70 -13.22 -0.16
N LYS A 46 -17.38 -13.03 -0.42
CA LYS A 46 -16.56 -12.01 0.23
C LYS A 46 -16.26 -10.84 -0.70
N SER A 47 -16.29 -9.65 -0.15
CA SER A 47 -15.78 -8.42 -0.71
C SER A 47 -14.25 -8.34 -0.55
N LEU A 48 -13.59 -7.45 -1.29
CA LEU A 48 -12.17 -7.11 -1.07
C LEU A 48 -11.97 -6.09 0.06
N VAL A 49 -13.01 -5.74 0.80
CA VAL A 49 -12.93 -4.82 1.94
C VAL A 49 -12.54 -5.61 3.20
N TRP A 50 -11.35 -5.35 3.71
CA TRP A 50 -10.88 -5.95 4.96
C TRP A 50 -11.69 -5.44 6.15
N SER A 51 -12.21 -6.33 6.99
CA SER A 51 -13.16 -6.00 8.07
C SER A 51 -12.56 -5.16 9.20
N HIS A 52 -11.22 -5.21 9.38
CA HIS A 52 -10.54 -4.37 10.36
C HIS A 52 -10.41 -2.93 9.84
N ASP A 53 -9.21 -2.44 9.56
CA ASP A 53 -8.99 -1.06 9.08
C ASP A 53 -9.69 -0.74 7.75
N GLY A 54 -10.02 -1.76 6.96
CA GLY A 54 -10.66 -1.60 5.64
C GLY A 54 -12.04 -0.96 5.71
N VAL A 55 -12.89 -1.37 6.65
CA VAL A 55 -14.24 -0.82 6.83
C VAL A 55 -14.19 0.57 7.47
N PRO A 56 -13.70 0.73 8.73
CA PRO A 56 -13.82 2.01 9.44
C PRO A 56 -12.92 3.12 8.89
N GLN A 57 -11.82 2.78 8.25
CA GLN A 57 -10.86 3.77 7.73
C GLN A 57 -10.91 3.91 6.22
N HIS A 58 -10.65 2.83 5.45
CA HIS A 58 -10.40 2.95 4.02
C HIS A 58 -11.67 3.14 3.19
N LEU A 59 -12.66 2.27 3.38
CA LEU A 59 -13.93 2.35 2.66
C LEU A 59 -14.71 3.59 3.10
N ASN A 60 -14.77 3.82 4.41
CA ASN A 60 -15.44 4.97 5.00
C ASN A 60 -14.86 6.29 4.48
N SER A 61 -13.51 6.43 4.49
CA SER A 61 -12.84 7.60 3.91
C SER A 61 -13.16 7.78 2.43
N LEU A 62 -13.23 6.70 1.65
CA LEU A 62 -13.54 6.78 0.21
C LEU A 62 -15.00 7.22 -0.02
N ALA A 63 -15.94 6.69 0.75
CA ALA A 63 -17.36 7.08 0.69
C ALA A 63 -17.56 8.54 1.09
N TYR A 64 -16.94 8.95 2.21
CA TYR A 64 -16.93 10.33 2.68
C TYR A 64 -16.32 11.26 1.62
N TYR A 65 -15.14 10.93 1.09
CA TYR A 65 -14.46 11.76 0.10
C TYR A 65 -15.27 11.97 -1.18
N GLY A 66 -16.01 10.94 -1.62
CA GLY A 66 -16.92 11.07 -2.74
C GLY A 66 -18.05 12.09 -2.49
N ARG A 67 -18.64 12.08 -1.29
CA ARG A 67 -19.66 13.05 -0.88
C ARG A 67 -19.06 14.46 -0.75
N TYR A 68 -17.91 14.57 -0.11
CA TYR A 68 -17.17 15.82 0.05
C TYR A 68 -16.86 16.50 -1.29
N LEU A 69 -16.34 15.76 -2.27
CA LEU A 69 -16.06 16.29 -3.60
C LEU A 69 -17.35 16.75 -4.33
N ARG A 70 -18.41 15.95 -4.25
CA ARG A 70 -19.71 16.32 -4.84
C ARG A 70 -20.30 17.56 -4.15
N GLY A 71 -20.16 17.68 -2.83
CA GLY A 71 -20.55 18.88 -2.08
C GLY A 71 -19.81 20.13 -2.57
N ILE A 72 -18.49 20.07 -2.74
CA ILE A 72 -17.70 21.18 -3.29
C ILE A 72 -18.18 21.54 -4.70
N LEU A 73 -18.40 20.55 -5.58
CA LEU A 73 -18.89 20.82 -6.93
C LEU A 73 -20.28 21.44 -6.90
N TYR A 74 -21.16 20.99 -6.01
CA TYR A 74 -22.50 21.58 -5.84
C TYR A 74 -22.43 23.05 -5.42
N THR A 75 -21.61 23.38 -4.42
CA THR A 75 -21.46 24.79 -3.97
C THR A 75 -20.89 25.69 -5.06
N ILE A 76 -19.95 25.18 -5.89
CA ILE A 76 -19.36 25.95 -6.98
C ILE A 76 -20.36 26.13 -8.14
N PHE A 77 -20.99 25.05 -8.63
CA PHE A 77 -21.75 25.08 -9.88
C PHE A 77 -23.23 25.38 -9.69
N VAL A 78 -23.81 25.10 -8.51
CA VAL A 78 -25.22 25.33 -8.22
C VAL A 78 -25.43 26.57 -7.35
N GLU A 79 -24.67 26.69 -6.27
CA GLU A 79 -24.78 27.85 -5.37
C GLU A 79 -23.92 29.06 -5.83
N HIS A 80 -23.08 28.88 -6.84
CA HIS A 80 -22.11 29.87 -7.33
C HIS A 80 -21.20 30.44 -6.23
N ARG A 81 -20.88 29.65 -5.24
CA ARG A 81 -20.04 30.00 -4.10
C ARG A 81 -18.83 29.07 -4.03
N PHE A 82 -17.62 29.62 -3.97
CA PHE A 82 -16.41 28.85 -3.75
C PHE A 82 -16.24 28.59 -2.24
N SER A 83 -16.43 27.33 -1.83
CA SER A 83 -16.24 26.90 -0.44
C SER A 83 -15.63 25.51 -0.42
N ILE A 84 -14.52 25.38 0.30
CA ILE A 84 -13.86 24.10 0.55
C ILE A 84 -13.83 23.90 2.07
N PRO A 85 -14.73 23.07 2.63
CA PRO A 85 -14.73 22.77 4.05
C PRO A 85 -13.40 22.14 4.44
N MET A 86 -12.75 22.65 5.49
CA MET A 86 -11.47 22.12 5.98
C MET A 86 -11.64 21.35 7.28
N TRP A 87 -12.76 21.55 7.98
CA TRP A 87 -13.09 20.95 9.26
C TRP A 87 -14.44 20.25 9.21
N ASP A 88 -14.57 19.09 9.90
CA ASP A 88 -15.82 18.37 10.00
C ASP A 88 -16.05 17.81 11.40
N LEU A 89 -17.25 18.06 11.95
CA LEU A 89 -17.69 17.57 13.26
C LEU A 89 -18.03 16.07 13.25
N HIS A 90 -18.28 15.47 12.08
CA HIS A 90 -18.56 14.05 11.93
C HIS A 90 -17.31 13.16 12.06
N ILE A 91 -16.13 13.75 12.32
CA ILE A 91 -14.86 13.04 12.48
C ILE A 91 -14.40 13.14 13.91
N GLY A 92 -14.82 12.22 14.77
CA GLY A 92 -14.54 12.21 16.21
C GLY A 92 -15.04 13.50 16.89
N TYR A 93 -14.21 14.12 17.73
CA TYR A 93 -14.55 15.42 18.35
C TYR A 93 -14.55 16.61 17.37
N GLY A 94 -14.47 16.36 16.09
CA GLY A 94 -14.23 17.33 15.02
C GLY A 94 -12.75 17.33 14.64
N SER A 95 -12.48 17.24 13.34
CA SER A 95 -11.09 17.12 12.84
C SER A 95 -10.89 17.85 11.51
N ASP A 96 -9.65 18.22 11.25
CA ASP A 96 -9.22 18.71 9.96
C ASP A 96 -9.32 17.59 8.92
N ILE A 97 -10.06 17.84 7.83
CA ILE A 97 -10.37 16.87 6.80
C ILE A 97 -9.09 16.49 6.02
N LEU A 98 -8.26 17.49 5.69
CA LEU A 98 -7.10 17.30 4.84
C LEU A 98 -6.04 16.44 5.51
N THR A 99 -5.67 16.77 6.74
CA THR A 99 -4.60 16.08 7.47
C THR A 99 -5.03 14.69 7.92
N THR A 100 -6.28 14.52 8.35
CA THR A 100 -6.84 13.23 8.74
C THR A 100 -6.91 12.26 7.57
N LEU A 101 -7.35 12.72 6.39
CA LEU A 101 -7.61 11.85 5.26
C LEU A 101 -6.46 11.72 4.25
N ASN A 102 -5.34 12.46 4.41
CA ASN A 102 -4.22 12.36 3.47
C ASN A 102 -3.59 10.97 3.43
N TYR A 103 -3.56 10.28 4.56
CA TYR A 103 -3.02 8.91 4.58
C TYR A 103 -3.85 7.94 3.72
N TYR A 104 -5.13 8.21 3.49
CA TYR A 104 -6.10 7.29 2.86
C TYR A 104 -6.52 7.71 1.45
N VAL A 105 -7.07 8.91 1.31
CA VAL A 105 -7.74 9.33 0.07
C VAL A 105 -7.37 10.73 -0.41
N MET A 106 -7.11 11.66 0.51
CA MET A 106 -6.88 13.05 0.17
C MET A 106 -5.55 13.22 -0.60
N GLY A 107 -5.63 13.77 -1.81
CA GLY A 107 -4.45 13.99 -2.67
C GLY A 107 -4.03 12.80 -3.54
N ASP A 108 -4.63 11.62 -3.38
CA ASP A 108 -4.43 10.52 -4.33
C ASP A 108 -5.25 10.77 -5.61
N PRO A 109 -4.62 10.90 -6.79
CA PRO A 109 -5.35 11.17 -8.02
C PRO A 109 -6.41 10.11 -8.38
N LEU A 110 -6.22 8.87 -7.94
CA LEU A 110 -7.14 7.78 -8.28
C LEU A 110 -8.43 7.84 -7.46
N THR A 111 -8.37 8.35 -6.24
CA THR A 111 -9.55 8.51 -5.39
C THR A 111 -10.48 9.63 -5.84
N LEU A 112 -10.01 10.55 -6.71
CA LEU A 112 -10.86 11.53 -7.38
C LEU A 112 -12.00 10.87 -8.17
N LEU A 113 -11.85 9.61 -8.58
CA LEU A 113 -12.92 8.85 -9.22
C LEU A 113 -14.16 8.69 -8.33
N ALA A 114 -14.03 8.86 -7.02
CA ALA A 114 -15.15 8.81 -6.06
C ALA A 114 -16.21 9.89 -6.32
N VAL A 115 -15.85 11.01 -6.97
CA VAL A 115 -16.82 12.06 -7.35
C VAL A 115 -17.90 11.53 -8.29
N PHE A 116 -17.56 10.59 -9.17
CA PHE A 116 -18.47 9.99 -10.15
C PHE A 116 -19.23 8.76 -9.62
N CYS A 117 -18.90 8.29 -8.41
CA CYS A 117 -19.47 7.10 -7.85
C CYS A 117 -20.58 7.44 -6.84
N PRO A 118 -21.81 6.93 -7.00
CA PRO A 118 -22.82 7.03 -5.95
C PRO A 118 -22.35 6.39 -4.65
N SER A 119 -22.72 6.95 -3.50
CA SER A 119 -22.26 6.45 -2.18
C SER A 119 -22.59 4.97 -1.97
N SER A 120 -23.75 4.50 -2.42
CA SER A 120 -24.17 3.08 -2.35
C SER A 120 -23.33 2.12 -3.22
N LYS A 121 -22.47 2.63 -4.10
CA LYS A 121 -21.60 1.84 -4.98
C LYS A 121 -20.12 2.00 -4.64
N THR A 122 -19.80 2.62 -3.50
CA THR A 122 -18.42 2.87 -3.10
C THR A 122 -17.62 1.59 -2.91
N GLU A 123 -18.23 0.50 -2.47
CA GLU A 123 -17.58 -0.81 -2.33
C GLU A 123 -17.05 -1.33 -3.69
N ILE A 124 -17.85 -1.21 -4.75
CA ILE A 124 -17.42 -1.58 -6.11
C ILE A 124 -16.27 -0.70 -6.59
N LEU A 125 -16.34 0.61 -6.32
CA LEU A 125 -15.23 1.52 -6.64
C LEU A 125 -13.97 1.15 -5.87
N TYR A 126 -14.09 0.81 -4.59
CA TYR A 126 -12.97 0.40 -3.75
C TYR A 126 -12.23 -0.81 -4.33
N GLU A 127 -12.98 -1.86 -4.69
CA GLU A 127 -12.44 -3.06 -5.34
C GLU A 127 -11.79 -2.75 -6.70
N PHE A 128 -12.45 -1.93 -7.51
CA PHE A 128 -11.91 -1.47 -8.79
C PHE A 128 -10.59 -0.72 -8.62
N LEU A 129 -10.49 0.17 -7.62
CA LEU A 129 -9.28 0.95 -7.35
C LEU A 129 -8.10 0.08 -6.89
N ILE A 130 -8.33 -1.04 -6.22
CA ILE A 130 -7.27 -2.01 -5.91
C ILE A 130 -6.62 -2.50 -7.22
N PHE A 131 -7.43 -3.05 -8.12
CA PHE A 131 -6.92 -3.61 -9.37
C PHE A 131 -6.35 -2.52 -10.30
N LEU A 132 -6.94 -1.33 -10.33
CA LEU A 132 -6.43 -0.21 -11.12
C LEU A 132 -5.03 0.20 -10.69
N ARG A 133 -4.76 0.30 -9.38
CA ARG A 133 -3.43 0.62 -8.86
C ARG A 133 -2.39 -0.42 -9.26
N ILE A 134 -2.71 -1.70 -9.10
CA ILE A 134 -1.84 -2.81 -9.47
C ILE A 134 -1.55 -2.78 -10.98
N TYR A 135 -2.57 -2.55 -11.80
CA TYR A 135 -2.43 -2.41 -13.26
C TYR A 135 -1.49 -1.26 -13.64
N LEU A 136 -1.69 -0.09 -13.04
CA LEU A 136 -0.86 1.09 -13.30
C LEU A 136 0.59 0.92 -12.82
N ALA A 137 0.82 0.19 -11.73
CA ALA A 137 2.18 -0.15 -11.28
C ALA A 137 2.95 -0.94 -12.34
N GLY A 138 2.32 -1.91 -13.00
CA GLY A 138 2.96 -2.64 -14.10
C GLY A 138 3.18 -1.80 -15.36
N ILE A 139 2.25 -0.87 -15.67
CA ILE A 139 2.47 0.11 -16.75
C ILE A 139 3.70 0.99 -16.42
N ALA A 140 3.79 1.53 -15.21
CA ALA A 140 4.93 2.36 -14.80
C ALA A 140 6.25 1.59 -14.87
N PHE A 141 6.28 0.34 -14.38
CA PHE A 141 7.45 -0.53 -14.47
C PHE A 141 7.82 -0.87 -15.92
N SER A 142 6.83 -1.14 -16.78
CA SER A 142 7.10 -1.41 -18.21
C SER A 142 7.77 -0.22 -18.91
N ARG A 143 7.31 1.01 -18.59
CA ARG A 143 7.91 2.25 -19.13
C ARG A 143 9.35 2.42 -18.69
N TYR A 144 9.64 2.14 -17.41
CA TYR A 144 11.02 2.12 -16.90
C TYR A 144 11.88 1.08 -17.64
N CYS A 145 11.38 -0.14 -17.83
CA CYS A 145 12.10 -1.19 -18.57
C CYS A 145 12.38 -0.81 -20.03
N PHE A 146 11.40 -0.25 -20.73
CA PHE A 146 11.58 0.18 -22.13
C PHE A 146 12.54 1.38 -22.26
N TYR A 147 12.52 2.29 -21.30
CA TYR A 147 13.50 3.38 -21.26
C TYR A 147 14.94 2.84 -21.17
N HIS A 148 15.14 1.74 -20.44
CA HIS A 148 16.39 0.99 -20.38
C HIS A 148 16.61 -0.02 -21.52
N LYS A 149 15.83 0.07 -22.60
CA LYS A 149 15.94 -0.75 -23.81
C LYS A 149 15.84 -2.27 -23.60
N ASN A 150 15.11 -2.69 -22.56
CA ASN A 150 14.86 -4.11 -22.33
C ASN A 150 13.85 -4.65 -23.35
N SER A 151 13.95 -5.96 -23.65
CA SER A 151 13.04 -6.63 -24.59
C SER A 151 11.62 -6.72 -24.00
N ARG A 152 10.61 -6.81 -24.89
CA ARG A 152 9.21 -6.91 -24.46
C ARG A 152 8.92 -8.14 -23.63
N GLN A 153 9.49 -9.28 -24.04
CA GLN A 153 9.31 -10.54 -23.32
C GLN A 153 9.87 -10.47 -21.89
N ALA A 154 11.11 -9.95 -21.74
CA ALA A 154 11.70 -9.74 -20.44
C ALA A 154 10.87 -8.75 -19.60
N THR A 155 10.44 -7.65 -20.22
CA THR A 155 9.60 -6.64 -19.57
C THR A 155 8.27 -7.22 -19.12
N PHE A 156 7.60 -8.02 -19.95
CA PHE A 156 6.35 -8.69 -19.60
C PHE A 156 6.50 -9.58 -18.36
N MET A 157 7.53 -10.45 -18.36
CA MET A 157 7.83 -11.31 -17.21
C MET A 157 8.12 -10.49 -15.96
N GLY A 158 8.92 -9.44 -16.10
CA GLY A 158 9.21 -8.52 -14.99
C GLY A 158 7.98 -7.80 -14.45
N CYS A 159 7.05 -7.36 -15.32
CA CYS A 159 5.78 -6.78 -14.89
C CYS A 159 5.00 -7.77 -14.01
N MET A 160 4.84 -9.02 -14.46
CA MET A 160 4.11 -10.05 -13.70
C MET A 160 4.78 -10.36 -12.35
N ILE A 161 6.12 -10.43 -12.32
CA ILE A 161 6.89 -10.60 -11.06
C ILE A 161 6.66 -9.43 -10.11
N TYR A 162 6.65 -8.20 -10.61
CA TYR A 162 6.51 -6.99 -9.81
C TYR A 162 5.13 -6.85 -9.19
N ILE A 163 4.09 -6.93 -10.05
CA ILE A 163 2.73 -6.60 -9.63
C ILE A 163 1.99 -7.74 -8.92
N PHE A 164 2.47 -8.98 -9.01
CA PHE A 164 1.89 -10.14 -8.34
C PHE A 164 2.87 -10.78 -7.32
N ALA A 165 3.73 -9.96 -6.72
CA ALA A 165 4.52 -10.36 -5.55
C ALA A 165 3.64 -10.48 -4.30
N GLY A 166 4.17 -11.09 -3.25
CA GLY A 166 3.46 -11.26 -1.98
C GLY A 166 2.93 -9.95 -1.40
N TRP A 167 3.68 -8.85 -1.54
CA TRP A 167 3.24 -7.52 -1.13
C TRP A 167 1.87 -7.15 -1.71
N THR A 168 1.68 -7.33 -3.00
CA THR A 168 0.42 -7.00 -3.67
C THR A 168 -0.70 -7.94 -3.24
N ILE A 169 -0.43 -9.25 -3.19
CA ILE A 169 -1.43 -10.27 -2.86
C ILE A 169 -1.89 -10.15 -1.41
N TYR A 170 -1.07 -9.65 -0.50
CA TYR A 170 -1.39 -9.52 0.92
C TYR A 170 -1.66 -8.07 1.34
N ALA A 171 -0.65 -7.19 1.21
CA ALA A 171 -0.69 -5.85 1.80
C ALA A 171 -1.64 -4.91 1.02
N ALA A 172 -1.57 -4.93 -0.32
CA ALA A 172 -2.42 -4.07 -1.15
C ALA A 172 -3.89 -4.51 -1.17
N MET A 173 -4.19 -5.77 -0.86
CA MET A 173 -5.58 -6.23 -0.70
C MET A 173 -6.19 -5.72 0.61
N LYS A 174 -5.41 -5.64 1.69
CA LYS A 174 -5.86 -5.11 2.98
C LYS A 174 -5.86 -3.57 3.01
N HIS A 175 -4.87 -2.95 2.37
CA HIS A 175 -4.68 -1.50 2.32
C HIS A 175 -4.44 -1.05 0.88
N PRO A 176 -5.47 -0.64 0.12
CA PRO A 176 -5.36 -0.36 -1.33
C PRO A 176 -4.26 0.63 -1.70
N TYR A 177 -4.08 1.68 -0.93
CA TYR A 177 -3.08 2.72 -1.18
C TYR A 177 -1.62 2.26 -0.94
N PHE A 178 -1.41 1.07 -0.33
CA PHE A 178 -0.07 0.46 -0.20
C PHE A 178 0.54 0.07 -1.56
N SER A 179 -0.24 0.05 -2.62
CA SER A 179 0.25 -0.13 -3.99
C SER A 179 0.64 1.18 -4.69
N ASN A 180 0.28 2.36 -4.16
CA ASN A 180 0.64 3.64 -4.76
C ASN A 180 2.15 3.83 -4.98
N PRO A 181 3.05 3.53 -4.01
CA PRO A 181 4.48 3.66 -4.22
C PRO A 181 5.02 2.78 -5.34
N MET A 182 4.33 1.68 -5.67
CA MET A 182 4.69 0.82 -6.80
C MET A 182 4.45 1.52 -8.15
N ILE A 183 3.55 2.49 -8.22
CA ILE A 183 3.34 3.32 -9.42
C ILE A 183 4.44 4.39 -9.49
N TYR A 184 4.70 5.06 -8.38
CA TYR A 184 5.57 6.25 -8.36
C TYR A 184 7.05 5.90 -8.45
N LEU A 185 7.51 4.83 -7.79
CA LEU A 185 8.93 4.46 -7.78
C LEU A 185 9.52 4.32 -9.19
N PRO A 186 8.99 3.49 -10.11
CA PRO A 186 9.55 3.35 -11.45
C PRO A 186 9.62 4.67 -12.22
N LEU A 187 8.62 5.55 -12.03
CA LEU A 187 8.56 6.86 -12.70
C LEU A 187 9.62 7.82 -12.15
N ILE A 188 9.78 7.87 -10.83
CA ILE A 188 10.81 8.67 -10.15
C ILE A 188 12.20 8.21 -10.60
N LEU A 189 12.49 6.90 -10.57
CA LEU A 189 13.79 6.36 -10.98
C LEU A 189 14.09 6.65 -12.46
N MET A 190 13.09 6.55 -13.34
CA MET A 190 13.21 6.95 -14.74
C MET A 190 13.46 8.45 -14.88
N GLY A 191 12.83 9.27 -14.03
CA GLY A 191 13.06 10.71 -13.96
C GLY A 191 14.50 11.05 -13.57
N ILE A 192 15.08 10.37 -12.59
CA ILE A 192 16.48 10.49 -12.19
C ILE A 192 17.42 10.20 -13.36
N ASP A 193 17.18 9.08 -14.06
CA ASP A 193 18.00 8.72 -15.23
C ASP A 193 17.91 9.75 -16.35
N LYS A 194 16.73 10.36 -16.56
CA LYS A 194 16.55 11.45 -17.51
C LYS A 194 17.37 12.69 -17.15
N ILE A 195 17.38 13.07 -15.87
CA ILE A 195 18.17 14.19 -15.36
C ILE A 195 19.67 13.94 -15.60
N TYR A 196 20.19 12.76 -15.26
CA TYR A 196 21.59 12.42 -15.52
C TYR A 196 21.97 12.46 -17.01
N LYS A 197 21.03 12.12 -17.90
CA LYS A 197 21.20 12.23 -19.36
C LYS A 197 20.97 13.63 -19.90
N LYS A 198 20.71 14.61 -19.02
CA LYS A 198 20.37 16.01 -19.38
C LYS A 198 19.11 16.12 -20.25
N GLU A 199 18.18 15.18 -20.09
CA GLU A 199 16.82 15.27 -20.64
C GLU A 199 15.95 16.18 -19.74
N LYS A 200 14.74 16.51 -20.22
CA LYS A 200 13.81 17.36 -19.47
C LYS A 200 13.41 16.74 -18.12
N PRO A 201 13.43 17.49 -17.00
CA PRO A 201 13.20 16.96 -15.66
C PRO A 201 11.72 16.78 -15.29
N TYR A 202 10.78 17.11 -16.19
CA TYR A 202 9.34 17.16 -15.86
C TYR A 202 8.79 15.86 -15.29
N LEU A 203 9.24 14.70 -15.79
CA LEU A 203 8.81 13.43 -15.24
C LEU A 203 9.19 13.28 -13.77
N PHE A 204 10.41 13.65 -13.41
CA PHE A 204 10.88 13.63 -12.03
C PHE A 204 10.03 14.55 -11.15
N ILE A 205 9.92 15.82 -11.55
CA ILE A 205 9.18 16.83 -10.77
C ILE A 205 7.74 16.39 -10.52
N TRP A 206 7.02 15.99 -11.57
CA TRP A 206 5.61 15.59 -11.41
C TRP A 206 5.44 14.27 -10.66
N SER A 207 6.32 13.28 -10.88
CA SER A 207 6.22 12.00 -10.15
C SER A 207 6.48 12.18 -8.65
N VAL A 208 7.44 13.04 -8.27
CA VAL A 208 7.74 13.37 -6.89
C VAL A 208 6.61 14.21 -6.28
N ALA A 209 6.10 15.21 -7.01
CA ALA A 209 5.01 16.05 -6.52
C ALA A 209 3.72 15.23 -6.27
N VAL A 210 3.31 14.40 -7.22
CA VAL A 210 2.11 13.56 -7.08
C VAL A 210 2.28 12.53 -5.96
N ALA A 211 3.48 11.96 -5.80
CA ALA A 211 3.77 11.06 -4.69
C ALA A 211 3.63 11.77 -3.33
N GLY A 212 4.13 13.02 -3.22
CA GLY A 212 4.02 13.84 -2.01
C GLY A 212 2.58 14.26 -1.70
N LEU A 213 1.78 14.57 -2.71
CA LEU A 213 0.35 14.85 -2.55
C LEU A 213 -0.41 13.61 -2.06
N SER A 214 -0.08 12.45 -2.62
CA SER A 214 -0.88 11.24 -2.50
C SER A 214 -0.83 10.59 -1.12
N ASN A 215 0.34 10.54 -0.48
CA ASN A 215 0.49 9.89 0.82
C ASN A 215 1.85 10.24 1.44
N PHE A 216 1.86 10.95 2.56
CA PHE A 216 3.08 11.40 3.24
C PHE A 216 3.98 10.25 3.71
N TYR A 217 3.39 9.16 4.20
CA TYR A 217 4.11 8.03 4.76
C TYR A 217 4.95 7.29 3.70
N PHE A 218 4.34 6.95 2.56
CA PHE A 218 5.07 6.32 1.47
C PHE A 218 5.98 7.31 0.74
N PHE A 219 5.64 8.60 0.75
CA PHE A 219 6.52 9.64 0.21
C PHE A 219 7.87 9.69 0.93
N TYR A 220 7.87 9.56 2.25
CA TYR A 220 9.09 9.45 3.04
C TYR A 220 9.96 8.27 2.60
N MET A 221 9.39 7.07 2.45
CA MET A 221 10.13 5.89 1.98
C MET A 221 10.64 6.07 0.54
N LEU A 222 9.82 6.63 -0.36
CA LEU A 222 10.20 6.94 -1.74
C LEU A 222 11.39 7.90 -1.78
N GLY A 223 11.44 8.89 -0.89
CA GLY A 223 12.55 9.83 -0.74
C GLY A 223 13.87 9.10 -0.44
N ILE A 224 13.87 8.15 0.49
CA ILE A 224 15.05 7.34 0.81
C ILE A 224 15.52 6.53 -0.40
N PHE A 225 14.59 5.81 -1.07
CA PHE A 225 14.95 5.01 -2.25
C PHE A 225 15.36 5.88 -3.44
N MET A 226 14.79 7.06 -3.59
CA MET A 226 15.21 8.06 -4.59
C MET A 226 16.67 8.46 -4.40
N VAL A 227 17.08 8.79 -3.17
CA VAL A 227 18.46 9.15 -2.85
C VAL A 227 19.40 7.97 -3.08
N LEU A 228 19.08 6.80 -2.56
CA LEU A 228 19.86 5.58 -2.76
C LEU A 228 20.07 5.30 -4.25
N TYR A 229 19.00 5.33 -5.04
CA TYR A 229 19.10 5.09 -6.48
C TYR A 229 19.93 6.16 -7.19
N ALA A 230 19.74 7.43 -6.87
CA ALA A 230 20.53 8.52 -7.45
C ALA A 230 22.04 8.33 -7.19
N VAL A 231 22.42 7.94 -5.96
CA VAL A 231 23.80 7.63 -5.60
C VAL A 231 24.35 6.46 -6.42
N PHE A 232 23.61 5.33 -6.50
CA PHE A 232 24.03 4.17 -7.29
C PHE A 232 24.22 4.51 -8.77
N ARG A 233 23.28 5.26 -9.36
CA ARG A 233 23.32 5.67 -10.77
C ARG A 233 24.42 6.66 -11.04
N TYR A 234 24.72 7.54 -10.09
CA TYR A 234 25.87 8.44 -10.20
C TYR A 234 27.18 7.67 -10.37
N PHE A 235 27.47 6.73 -9.46
CA PHE A 235 28.68 5.94 -9.53
C PHE A 235 28.74 5.01 -10.75
N GLU A 236 27.63 4.47 -11.19
CA GLU A 236 27.57 3.66 -12.42
C GLU A 236 27.88 4.50 -13.67
N GLN A 237 27.44 5.75 -13.72
CA GLN A 237 27.60 6.61 -14.90
C GLN A 237 28.93 7.36 -14.92
N PHE A 238 29.42 7.81 -13.78
CA PHE A 238 30.60 8.70 -13.70
C PHE A 238 31.82 8.03 -13.04
N GLY A 239 31.67 6.87 -12.43
CA GLY A 239 32.74 6.17 -11.69
C GLY A 239 33.09 6.80 -10.33
N VAL A 240 33.80 6.03 -9.52
CA VAL A 240 34.15 6.40 -8.12
C VAL A 240 35.11 7.63 -8.05
N HIS A 241 35.88 7.86 -9.09
CA HIS A 241 36.88 8.93 -9.12
C HIS A 241 36.28 10.32 -9.41
N SER A 242 35.02 10.45 -9.68
CA SER A 242 34.33 11.69 -10.07
C SER A 242 33.65 12.43 -8.92
N LEU A 243 34.16 12.32 -7.69
CA LEU A 243 33.57 12.95 -6.50
C LEU A 243 33.46 14.49 -6.62
N LYS A 244 34.32 15.13 -7.41
CA LYS A 244 34.27 16.60 -7.65
C LYS A 244 32.94 17.09 -8.21
N ASN A 245 32.19 16.23 -8.91
CA ASN A 245 30.90 16.58 -9.52
C ASN A 245 29.69 16.23 -8.64
N VAL A 246 29.89 15.60 -7.48
CA VAL A 246 28.80 15.21 -6.58
C VAL A 246 27.98 16.43 -6.15
N GLY A 247 28.67 17.50 -5.69
CA GLY A 247 27.99 18.73 -5.26
C GLY A 247 27.13 19.37 -6.35
N LYS A 248 27.60 19.36 -7.61
CA LYS A 248 26.81 19.85 -8.74
C LYS A 248 25.52 19.07 -8.92
N TRP A 249 25.59 17.73 -8.91
CA TRP A 249 24.41 16.89 -9.10
C TRP A 249 23.48 16.93 -7.89
N LEU A 250 24.01 17.00 -6.67
CA LEU A 250 23.21 17.23 -5.47
C LEU A 250 22.41 18.53 -5.59
N GLY A 251 23.04 19.63 -6.04
CA GLY A 251 22.35 20.89 -6.28
C GLY A 251 21.24 20.79 -7.33
N VAL A 252 21.47 20.08 -8.44
CA VAL A 252 20.48 19.87 -9.49
C VAL A 252 19.27 19.07 -8.95
N PHE A 253 19.51 17.97 -8.24
CA PHE A 253 18.44 17.19 -7.64
C PHE A 253 17.71 17.93 -6.54
N ALA A 254 18.43 18.70 -5.70
CA ALA A 254 17.81 19.52 -4.66
C ALA A 254 16.83 20.54 -5.26
N ILE A 255 17.23 21.27 -6.31
CA ILE A 255 16.36 22.24 -6.98
C ILE A 255 15.09 21.57 -7.51
N TYR A 256 15.19 20.47 -8.25
CA TYR A 256 14.01 19.81 -8.81
C TYR A 256 13.15 19.15 -7.74
N SER A 257 13.75 18.64 -6.65
CA SER A 257 13.02 18.11 -5.51
C SER A 257 12.29 19.23 -4.75
N ILE A 258 12.91 20.37 -4.54
CA ILE A 258 12.28 21.55 -3.91
C ILE A 258 11.07 22.00 -4.75
N ILE A 259 11.20 22.11 -6.08
CA ILE A 259 10.08 22.46 -6.94
C ILE A 259 8.93 21.44 -6.79
N ALA A 260 9.24 20.15 -6.78
CA ALA A 260 8.23 19.11 -6.61
C ALA A 260 7.53 19.17 -5.24
N VAL A 261 8.32 19.39 -4.17
CA VAL A 261 7.79 19.51 -2.80
C VAL A 261 6.96 20.80 -2.65
N LEU A 262 7.36 21.92 -3.27
CA LEU A 262 6.56 23.15 -3.28
C LEU A 262 5.20 22.95 -3.97
N ILE A 263 5.13 22.17 -5.05
CA ILE A 263 3.85 21.80 -5.68
C ILE A 263 2.99 20.96 -4.72
N ALA A 264 3.62 20.04 -3.98
CA ALA A 264 2.93 19.19 -3.02
C ALA A 264 2.61 19.89 -1.69
N ALA A 265 3.21 21.05 -1.40
CA ALA A 265 3.17 21.70 -0.10
C ALA A 265 1.75 22.06 0.36
N VAL A 266 0.84 22.29 -0.57
CA VAL A 266 -0.58 22.59 -0.26
C VAL A 266 -1.24 21.50 0.62
N ILE A 267 -0.82 20.26 0.47
CA ILE A 267 -1.28 19.12 1.29
C ILE A 267 -0.18 18.69 2.27
N LEU A 268 1.04 18.55 1.76
CA LEU A 268 2.14 17.95 2.52
C LEU A 268 2.56 18.80 3.72
N LEU A 269 2.53 20.13 3.62
CA LEU A 269 2.96 21.01 4.71
C LEU A 269 2.02 20.96 5.93
N PRO A 270 0.68 21.12 5.78
CA PRO A 270 -0.25 20.91 6.90
C PRO A 270 -0.10 19.53 7.55
N VAL A 271 0.04 18.47 6.73
CA VAL A 271 0.22 17.10 7.23
C VAL A 271 1.51 16.95 8.04
N ILE A 272 2.62 17.53 7.59
CA ILE A 272 3.89 17.50 8.34
C ILE A 272 3.72 18.19 9.70
N PHE A 273 3.10 19.36 9.76
CA PHE A 273 2.87 20.05 11.03
C PHE A 273 2.00 19.22 11.96
N GLN A 274 0.94 18.61 11.45
CA GLN A 274 0.07 17.74 12.25
C GLN A 274 0.83 16.52 12.80
N VAL A 275 1.62 15.84 11.94
CA VAL A 275 2.44 14.69 12.33
C VAL A 275 3.49 15.05 13.38
N LEU A 276 4.12 16.22 13.28
CA LEU A 276 5.08 16.69 14.29
C LEU A 276 4.42 17.09 15.61
N GLY A 277 3.14 17.46 15.57
CA GLY A 277 2.33 17.79 16.75
C GLY A 277 1.85 16.56 17.53
N THR A 278 1.81 15.36 16.94
CA THR A 278 1.33 14.14 17.60
C THR A 278 2.42 13.44 18.41
N ASP A 279 2.03 12.76 19.47
CA ASP A 279 2.95 11.98 20.31
C ASP A 279 3.29 10.60 19.71
N ARG A 280 2.53 10.16 18.72
CA ARG A 280 2.74 8.87 18.04
C ARG A 280 4.18 8.67 17.53
N PHE A 281 4.85 9.73 17.08
CA PHE A 281 6.22 9.69 16.58
C PHE A 281 7.26 10.08 17.63
N LYS A 282 6.82 10.51 18.82
CA LYS A 282 7.70 10.84 19.95
C LYS A 282 7.91 9.66 20.89
N ALA A 283 7.08 8.61 20.78
CA ALA A 283 7.20 7.43 21.63
C ALA A 283 8.57 6.75 21.42
N GLU A 284 9.28 6.50 22.53
CA GLU A 284 10.52 5.73 22.51
C GLU A 284 10.22 4.27 22.17
N ASN A 285 10.43 3.91 20.92
CA ASN A 285 10.29 2.53 20.48
C ASN A 285 11.61 1.78 20.71
N TYR A 286 11.56 0.70 21.48
CA TYR A 286 12.71 -0.20 21.60
C TYR A 286 13.00 -0.85 20.25
N VAL A 287 14.21 -0.66 19.73
CA VAL A 287 14.67 -1.26 18.48
C VAL A 287 15.75 -2.30 18.81
N PRO A 288 15.43 -3.60 18.75
CA PRO A 288 16.42 -4.62 19.00
C PRO A 288 17.49 -4.62 17.91
N LEU A 289 18.72 -5.04 18.24
CA LEU A 289 19.81 -5.15 17.27
C LEU A 289 19.53 -6.23 16.22
N PHE A 290 18.87 -7.31 16.62
CA PHE A 290 18.50 -8.45 15.77
C PHE A 290 17.02 -8.78 15.94
N TYR A 291 16.42 -9.37 14.92
CA TYR A 291 15.09 -9.98 15.01
C TYR A 291 15.15 -11.27 15.84
N ASP A 292 13.97 -11.81 16.14
CA ASP A 292 13.84 -13.11 16.78
C ASP A 292 14.46 -14.24 15.95
N LYS A 293 14.89 -15.30 16.60
CA LYS A 293 15.47 -16.49 15.96
C LYS A 293 14.56 -17.03 14.83
N VAL A 294 13.26 -17.05 15.03
CA VAL A 294 12.27 -17.56 14.05
C VAL A 294 12.30 -16.74 12.76
N TYR A 295 12.52 -15.42 12.84
CA TYR A 295 12.66 -14.57 11.66
C TYR A 295 13.79 -15.06 10.75
N TYR A 296 14.98 -15.30 11.32
CA TYR A 296 16.14 -15.77 10.54
C TYR A 296 15.97 -17.19 10.02
N GLN A 297 15.31 -18.06 10.78
CA GLN A 297 15.00 -19.43 10.35
C GLN A 297 14.10 -19.45 9.12
N LYS A 298 13.14 -18.50 9.02
CA LYS A 298 12.20 -18.37 7.89
C LYS A 298 12.68 -17.45 6.77
N TYR A 299 13.75 -16.69 6.96
CA TYR A 299 14.18 -15.62 6.08
C TYR A 299 14.26 -16.03 4.60
N LEU A 300 15.02 -17.09 4.30
CA LEU A 300 15.22 -17.52 2.92
C LEU A 300 13.93 -18.10 2.30
N SER A 301 13.20 -18.93 3.03
CA SER A 301 11.97 -19.54 2.53
C SER A 301 10.89 -18.50 2.28
N CYS A 302 10.78 -17.48 3.13
CA CYS A 302 9.80 -16.40 2.99
C CYS A 302 10.09 -15.45 1.83
N LEU A 303 11.30 -15.43 1.28
CA LEU A 303 11.55 -14.64 0.07
C LEU A 303 10.69 -15.09 -1.12
N ILE A 304 10.38 -16.38 -1.23
CA ILE A 304 9.57 -16.96 -2.31
C ILE A 304 8.29 -17.64 -1.84
N GLY A 305 8.06 -17.75 -0.54
CA GLY A 305 6.99 -18.51 0.09
C GLY A 305 6.11 -17.68 1.02
N GLU A 306 6.08 -18.05 2.30
CA GLU A 306 5.25 -17.40 3.32
C GLU A 306 5.68 -15.96 3.64
N ASN A 307 4.78 -15.22 4.29
CA ASN A 307 5.07 -13.88 4.76
C ASN A 307 5.97 -13.93 6.00
N MET A 308 6.93 -13.03 6.08
CA MET A 308 7.72 -12.78 7.28
C MET A 308 6.93 -11.89 8.26
N ILE A 309 7.29 -11.93 9.53
CA ILE A 309 6.83 -10.99 10.55
C ILE A 309 7.25 -9.55 10.20
N GLN A 310 6.73 -8.57 10.93
CA GLN A 310 7.07 -7.15 10.76
C GLN A 310 6.84 -6.64 9.33
N TRP A 311 5.73 -7.06 8.71
CA TRP A 311 5.38 -6.67 7.33
C TRP A 311 6.39 -7.07 6.26
N GLY A 312 7.25 -8.03 6.54
CA GLY A 312 8.20 -8.59 5.57
C GLY A 312 7.54 -9.46 4.50
N VAL A 313 6.57 -8.91 3.78
CA VAL A 313 5.73 -9.63 2.81
C VAL A 313 6.42 -9.68 1.45
N ALA A 314 7.40 -10.57 1.28
CA ALA A 314 8.16 -10.74 0.04
C ALA A 314 7.41 -11.60 -0.99
N GLY A 315 7.30 -12.90 -0.75
CA GLY A 315 6.57 -13.82 -1.61
C GLY A 315 6.87 -13.65 -3.10
N PHE A 316 8.15 -13.42 -3.46
CA PHE A 316 8.55 -13.21 -4.84
C PHE A 316 8.35 -14.50 -5.65
N SER A 317 8.11 -14.34 -6.94
CA SER A 317 8.05 -15.51 -7.82
C SER A 317 9.35 -16.33 -7.74
N ALA A 318 9.22 -17.65 -7.64
CA ALA A 318 10.34 -18.58 -7.69
C ALA A 318 11.24 -18.38 -8.93
N VAL A 319 10.63 -18.04 -10.08
CA VAL A 319 11.34 -17.71 -11.31
C VAL A 319 12.27 -16.51 -11.15
N SER A 320 11.91 -15.52 -10.34
CA SER A 320 12.76 -14.34 -10.09
C SER A 320 14.03 -14.73 -9.32
N MET A 321 13.96 -15.69 -8.40
CA MET A 321 15.13 -16.20 -7.69
C MET A 321 16.10 -16.93 -8.63
N THR A 322 15.61 -17.64 -9.65
CA THR A 322 16.48 -18.18 -10.72
C THR A 322 17.27 -17.06 -11.39
N GLY A 323 16.67 -15.88 -11.61
CA GLY A 323 17.35 -14.68 -12.10
C GLY A 323 18.50 -14.23 -11.16
N ILE A 324 18.31 -14.32 -9.84
CA ILE A 324 19.36 -14.00 -8.86
C ILE A 324 20.55 -14.99 -8.98
N PHE A 325 20.29 -16.28 -9.12
CA PHE A 325 21.36 -17.26 -9.31
C PHE A 325 22.16 -16.98 -10.60
N VAL A 326 21.49 -16.61 -11.70
CA VAL A 326 22.14 -16.20 -12.94
C VAL A 326 22.96 -14.93 -12.72
N LEU A 327 22.42 -13.93 -12.04
CA LEU A 327 23.13 -12.67 -11.72
C LEU A 327 24.47 -12.93 -11.03
N PHE A 328 24.49 -13.78 -10.02
CA PHE A 328 25.71 -14.07 -9.26
C PHE A 328 26.65 -15.03 -10.03
N ALA A 329 26.16 -15.89 -10.90
CA ALA A 329 26.98 -16.73 -11.78
C ALA A 329 27.79 -15.89 -12.80
N LYS A 330 27.28 -14.70 -13.21
CA LYS A 330 27.97 -13.74 -14.08
C LYS A 330 29.01 -12.90 -13.31
N LYS A 331 30.14 -13.48 -12.93
CA LYS A 331 31.13 -12.99 -11.93
C LYS A 331 31.49 -11.50 -12.01
N LYS A 332 31.87 -10.98 -13.17
CA LYS A 332 32.38 -9.59 -13.34
C LYS A 332 31.35 -8.59 -13.85
N LYS A 333 30.19 -9.07 -14.30
CA LYS A 333 29.10 -8.24 -14.84
C LYS A 333 28.11 -7.81 -13.75
N TYR A 334 27.37 -6.75 -14.01
CA TYR A 334 26.19 -6.34 -13.23
C TYR A 334 26.50 -6.00 -11.76
N ARG A 335 27.65 -5.36 -11.50
CA ARG A 335 28.10 -5.03 -10.12
C ARG A 335 27.06 -4.22 -9.35
N THR A 336 26.51 -3.19 -9.97
CA THR A 336 25.48 -2.31 -9.36
C THR A 336 24.25 -3.10 -8.89
N LEU A 337 23.74 -4.02 -9.74
CA LEU A 337 22.59 -4.85 -9.37
C LEU A 337 22.92 -5.81 -8.22
N LYS A 338 24.12 -6.39 -8.21
CA LYS A 338 24.59 -7.23 -7.10
C LYS A 338 24.70 -6.46 -5.81
N THR A 339 25.31 -5.28 -5.84
CA THR A 339 25.43 -4.42 -4.66
C THR A 339 24.07 -3.99 -4.16
N GLY A 340 23.14 -3.60 -5.05
CA GLY A 340 21.77 -3.27 -4.68
C GLY A 340 21.03 -4.45 -4.04
N PHE A 341 21.18 -5.66 -4.59
CA PHE A 341 20.59 -6.87 -4.01
C PHE A 341 21.17 -7.19 -2.61
N ILE A 342 22.49 -7.10 -2.45
CA ILE A 342 23.14 -7.33 -1.14
C ILE A 342 22.67 -6.29 -0.13
N LEU A 343 22.68 -4.99 -0.50
CA LEU A 343 22.27 -3.91 0.40
C LEU A 343 20.83 -4.06 0.88
N ILE A 344 19.90 -4.39 -0.02
CA ILE A 344 18.49 -4.51 0.36
C ILE A 344 18.24 -5.73 1.26
N ASN A 345 19.02 -6.82 1.08
CA ASN A 345 19.01 -7.95 2.00
C ASN A 345 19.61 -7.59 3.35
N LEU A 346 20.66 -6.76 3.39
CA LEU A 346 21.19 -6.24 4.66
C LEU A 346 20.14 -5.41 5.41
N PHE A 347 19.32 -4.62 4.70
CA PHE A 347 18.20 -3.90 5.33
C PHE A 347 17.18 -4.84 5.97
N LEU A 348 16.89 -5.98 5.36
CA LEU A 348 15.98 -6.99 5.93
C LEU A 348 16.59 -7.77 7.08
N LEU A 349 17.91 -7.88 7.18
CA LEU A 349 18.55 -8.62 8.24
C LEU A 349 18.62 -7.86 9.58
N PHE A 350 18.42 -6.54 9.57
CA PHE A 350 18.53 -5.71 10.76
C PHE A 350 17.26 -4.89 11.02
N PRO A 351 16.65 -4.98 12.21
CA PRO A 351 15.46 -4.20 12.60
C PRO A 351 15.62 -2.70 12.42
N PHE A 352 16.82 -2.16 12.62
CA PHE A 352 17.12 -0.74 12.49
C PHE A 352 16.72 -0.18 11.11
N ALA A 353 16.93 -0.92 10.02
CA ALA A 353 16.50 -0.46 8.70
C ALA A 353 14.97 -0.36 8.59
N GLY A 354 14.23 -1.32 9.16
CA GLY A 354 12.78 -1.26 9.23
C GLY A 354 12.27 -0.12 10.10
N HIS A 355 12.97 0.22 11.17
CA HIS A 355 12.69 1.39 12.01
C HIS A 355 12.88 2.71 11.27
N VAL A 356 14.05 2.91 10.64
CA VAL A 356 14.34 4.12 9.85
C VAL A 356 13.36 4.28 8.69
N LEU A 357 13.13 3.21 7.91
CA LEU A 357 12.20 3.25 6.78
C LEU A 357 10.73 3.41 7.19
N ASN A 358 10.38 3.13 8.45
CA ASN A 358 9.06 3.38 9.03
C ASN A 358 8.97 4.74 9.76
N GLY A 359 9.80 5.71 9.41
CA GLY A 359 9.75 7.06 9.99
C GLY A 359 10.18 7.14 11.45
N PHE A 360 11.11 6.31 11.87
CA PHE A 360 11.60 6.18 13.26
C PHE A 360 10.51 5.78 14.27
N SER A 361 9.42 5.19 13.79
CA SER A 361 8.39 4.56 14.62
C SER A 361 8.76 3.09 14.92
N TYR A 362 7.82 2.21 15.16
CA TYR A 362 8.10 0.80 15.40
C TYR A 362 8.77 0.12 14.18
N VAL A 363 9.44 -1.03 14.42
CA VAL A 363 10.10 -1.79 13.35
C VAL A 363 9.06 -2.35 12.37
N SER A 364 9.18 -1.98 11.08
CA SER A 364 8.27 -2.45 10.02
C SER A 364 8.95 -2.48 8.65
N ASN A 365 8.73 -3.57 7.91
CA ASN A 365 9.28 -3.75 6.56
C ASN A 365 8.25 -3.39 5.46
N ARG A 366 7.39 -2.40 5.71
CA ARG A 366 6.40 -1.91 4.73
C ARG A 366 7.02 -1.31 3.45
N TRP A 367 8.33 -1.24 3.36
CA TRP A 367 9.11 -0.81 2.20
C TRP A 367 9.42 -1.94 1.19
N ILE A 368 9.02 -3.18 1.45
CA ILE A 368 9.41 -4.36 0.65
C ILE A 368 8.91 -4.31 -0.80
N TRP A 369 7.93 -3.47 -1.13
CA TRP A 369 7.52 -3.18 -2.50
C TRP A 369 8.67 -2.66 -3.37
N ALA A 370 9.63 -1.92 -2.79
CA ALA A 370 10.84 -1.47 -3.50
C ALA A 370 11.78 -2.64 -3.80
N TYR A 371 11.88 -3.61 -2.89
CA TYR A 371 12.60 -4.84 -3.16
C TYR A 371 11.95 -5.65 -4.29
N GLY A 372 10.60 -5.69 -4.32
CA GLY A 372 9.86 -6.29 -5.45
C GLY A 372 10.24 -5.70 -6.80
N MET A 373 10.40 -4.36 -6.88
CA MET A 373 10.89 -3.71 -8.10
C MET A 373 12.31 -4.14 -8.47
N LEU A 374 13.22 -4.21 -7.52
CA LEU A 374 14.60 -4.65 -7.75
C LEU A 374 14.64 -6.11 -8.24
N MET A 375 13.91 -7.02 -7.60
CA MET A 375 13.81 -8.44 -7.99
C MET A 375 13.30 -8.60 -9.43
N ALA A 376 12.22 -7.91 -9.76
CA ALA A 376 11.66 -7.90 -11.10
C ALA A 376 12.66 -7.34 -12.14
N TYR A 377 13.32 -6.24 -11.83
CA TYR A 377 14.28 -5.62 -12.74
C TYR A 377 15.54 -6.46 -12.92
N ILE A 378 16.03 -7.12 -11.87
CA ILE A 378 17.13 -8.10 -11.98
C ILE A 378 16.73 -9.21 -12.93
N PHE A 379 15.53 -9.78 -12.80
CA PHE A 379 15.05 -10.81 -13.71
C PHE A 379 15.00 -10.31 -15.16
N VAL A 380 14.47 -9.10 -15.39
CA VAL A 380 14.44 -8.46 -16.73
C VAL A 380 15.85 -8.38 -17.34
N LYS A 381 16.85 -7.98 -16.55
CA LYS A 381 18.25 -7.90 -17.00
C LYS A 381 18.90 -9.24 -17.22
N MET A 382 18.52 -10.25 -16.43
CA MET A 382 19.06 -11.61 -16.56
C MET A 382 18.35 -12.43 -17.64
N TYR A 383 17.15 -12.02 -18.07
CA TYR A 383 16.37 -12.75 -19.05
C TYR A 383 17.15 -13.13 -20.33
N PRO A 384 17.87 -12.21 -21.01
CA PRO A 384 18.69 -12.58 -22.17
C PRO A 384 19.87 -13.49 -21.81
N GLU A 385 20.37 -13.44 -20.58
CA GLU A 385 21.49 -14.30 -20.13
C GLU A 385 21.05 -15.75 -19.86
N LEU A 386 19.75 -16.01 -19.65
CA LEU A 386 19.21 -17.38 -19.49
C LEU A 386 19.50 -18.26 -20.71
N PHE A 387 19.61 -17.66 -21.89
CA PHE A 387 19.87 -18.36 -23.17
C PHE A 387 21.35 -18.53 -23.49
N ASN A 388 22.26 -17.92 -22.70
CA ASN A 388 23.69 -17.87 -22.98
C ASN A 388 24.51 -18.21 -21.72
N LEU A 389 24.27 -19.40 -21.17
CA LEU A 389 24.97 -19.89 -19.98
C LEU A 389 26.08 -20.86 -20.38
N SER A 390 27.30 -20.57 -20.00
CA SER A 390 28.42 -21.51 -20.08
C SER A 390 28.25 -22.69 -19.11
N LEU A 391 28.93 -23.81 -19.37
CA LEU A 391 28.89 -24.98 -18.49
C LEU A 391 29.32 -24.64 -17.05
N LYS A 392 30.30 -23.74 -16.90
CA LYS A 392 30.76 -23.27 -15.58
C LYS A 392 29.68 -22.48 -14.87
N GLU A 393 28.98 -21.59 -15.57
CA GLU A 393 27.86 -20.82 -15.00
C GLU A 393 26.71 -21.75 -14.62
N LYS A 394 26.35 -22.73 -15.44
CA LYS A 394 25.34 -23.74 -15.13
C LYS A 394 25.67 -24.51 -13.84
N ARG A 395 26.93 -24.95 -13.69
CA ARG A 395 27.39 -25.59 -12.45
C ARG A 395 27.27 -24.66 -11.25
N THR A 396 27.64 -23.40 -11.39
CA THR A 396 27.51 -22.40 -10.32
C THR A 396 26.05 -22.18 -9.92
N ILE A 397 25.13 -22.06 -10.90
CA ILE A 397 23.70 -21.93 -10.65
C ILE A 397 23.14 -23.16 -9.94
N PHE A 398 23.57 -24.36 -10.33
CA PHE A 398 23.17 -25.61 -9.67
C PHE A 398 23.61 -25.63 -8.19
N VAL A 399 24.85 -25.21 -7.89
CA VAL A 399 25.34 -25.12 -6.52
C VAL A 399 24.53 -24.10 -5.71
N PHE A 400 24.21 -22.93 -6.28
CA PHE A 400 23.35 -21.95 -5.63
C PHE A 400 21.94 -22.47 -5.37
N LEU A 401 21.35 -23.19 -6.34
CA LEU A 401 20.04 -23.83 -6.15
C LEU A 401 20.07 -24.82 -4.99
N MET A 402 21.04 -25.74 -4.99
CA MET A 402 21.14 -26.75 -3.94
C MET A 402 21.39 -26.12 -2.56
N GLY A 403 22.30 -25.16 -2.48
CA GLY A 403 22.55 -24.40 -1.24
C GLY A 403 21.31 -23.67 -0.74
N TYR A 404 20.58 -23.01 -1.64
CA TYR A 404 19.35 -22.33 -1.29
C TYR A 404 18.26 -23.30 -0.79
N CYS A 405 18.04 -24.42 -1.48
CA CYS A 405 17.04 -25.41 -1.09
C CYS A 405 17.33 -25.97 0.32
N VAL A 406 18.60 -26.30 0.57
CA VAL A 406 19.03 -26.80 1.90
C VAL A 406 18.80 -25.73 2.96
N LEU A 407 19.35 -24.53 2.78
CA LEU A 407 19.28 -23.45 3.78
C LEU A 407 17.84 -22.94 4.01
N ALA A 408 17.02 -22.91 2.96
CA ALA A 408 15.63 -22.46 3.05
C ALA A 408 14.70 -23.46 3.76
N LEU A 409 15.00 -24.77 3.71
CA LEU A 409 14.17 -25.82 4.28
C LEU A 409 14.82 -26.54 5.48
N LEU A 410 16.08 -26.21 5.82
CA LEU A 410 16.76 -26.83 6.97
C LEU A 410 16.04 -26.57 8.30
N PRO A 411 15.58 -25.32 8.60
CA PRO A 411 14.85 -25.05 9.84
C PRO A 411 13.44 -25.64 9.79
N ASP A 412 13.00 -26.31 10.85
CA ASP A 412 11.65 -26.88 10.95
C ASP A 412 10.56 -25.80 10.82
N ALA A 413 10.77 -24.63 11.39
CA ALA A 413 9.87 -23.50 11.29
C ALA A 413 9.63 -23.01 9.83
N ALA A 414 10.52 -23.36 8.91
CA ALA A 414 10.43 -23.01 7.48
C ALA A 414 9.75 -24.09 6.62
N ARG A 415 9.51 -25.32 7.17
CA ARG A 415 8.96 -26.46 6.41
C ARG A 415 7.44 -26.44 6.32
N THR A 416 6.89 -25.33 5.88
CA THR A 416 5.45 -25.22 5.61
C THR A 416 5.11 -25.69 4.20
N GLN A 417 3.86 -26.09 3.98
CA GLN A 417 3.39 -26.53 2.65
C GLN A 417 3.65 -25.46 1.58
N ARG A 418 3.39 -24.19 1.90
CA ARG A 418 3.62 -23.07 0.97
C ARG A 418 5.09 -22.95 0.59
N ASN A 419 6.00 -23.05 1.56
CA ASN A 419 7.44 -22.95 1.31
C ASN A 419 7.96 -24.15 0.52
N LEU A 420 7.46 -25.36 0.79
CA LEU A 420 7.82 -26.57 0.03
C LEU A 420 7.42 -26.45 -1.45
N VAL A 421 6.20 -26.01 -1.75
CA VAL A 421 5.75 -25.82 -3.13
C VAL A 421 6.52 -24.68 -3.82
N ALA A 422 6.80 -23.58 -3.12
CA ALA A 422 7.60 -22.49 -3.67
C ALA A 422 9.03 -22.94 -4.04
N VAL A 423 9.67 -23.75 -3.19
CA VAL A 423 11.00 -24.34 -3.45
C VAL A 423 10.92 -25.35 -4.61
N LEU A 424 9.87 -26.18 -4.69
CA LEU A 424 9.66 -27.08 -5.82
C LEU A 424 9.56 -26.31 -7.14
N LEU A 425 8.77 -25.23 -7.19
CA LEU A 425 8.66 -24.37 -8.37
C LEU A 425 10.02 -23.72 -8.72
N LEU A 426 10.82 -23.33 -7.72
CA LEU A 426 12.17 -22.83 -7.94
C LEU A 426 13.08 -23.89 -8.57
N VAL A 427 13.04 -25.12 -8.07
CA VAL A 427 13.79 -26.25 -8.61
C VAL A 427 13.40 -26.48 -10.08
N LEU A 428 12.11 -26.60 -10.38
CA LEU A 428 11.61 -26.86 -11.72
C LEU A 428 11.98 -25.72 -12.70
N ALA A 429 11.80 -24.46 -12.30
CA ALA A 429 12.16 -23.30 -13.11
C ALA A 429 13.67 -23.23 -13.37
N THR A 430 14.50 -23.48 -12.35
CA THR A 430 15.95 -23.44 -12.49
C THR A 430 16.45 -24.60 -13.35
N PHE A 431 15.96 -25.83 -13.15
CA PHE A 431 16.30 -26.97 -14.01
C PHE A 431 15.93 -26.76 -15.46
N THR A 432 14.78 -26.12 -15.73
CA THR A 432 14.38 -25.74 -17.09
C THR A 432 15.43 -24.83 -17.74
N VAL A 433 15.93 -23.84 -17.02
CA VAL A 433 17.00 -22.96 -17.49
C VAL A 433 18.31 -23.70 -17.71
N LEU A 434 18.70 -24.59 -16.77
CA LEU A 434 19.94 -25.38 -16.87
C LEU A 434 19.92 -26.36 -18.05
N SER A 435 18.74 -26.88 -18.40
CA SER A 435 18.53 -27.83 -19.49
C SER A 435 18.51 -27.16 -20.87
N PHE A 436 18.53 -25.81 -20.93
CA PHE A 436 18.59 -25.10 -22.18
C PHE A 436 19.91 -25.37 -22.94
N GLY A 437 19.81 -25.68 -24.26
CA GLY A 437 20.93 -26.10 -25.08
C GLY A 437 21.19 -27.61 -25.09
N ALA A 438 20.66 -28.36 -24.12
CA ALA A 438 20.71 -29.84 -24.08
C ALA A 438 19.35 -30.47 -24.39
N VAL A 439 18.29 -30.11 -23.60
CA VAL A 439 16.92 -30.63 -23.79
C VAL A 439 16.08 -29.63 -24.60
N PHE A 440 16.18 -28.37 -24.28
CA PHE A 440 15.45 -27.29 -24.95
C PHE A 440 16.40 -26.48 -25.84
N THR A 441 16.23 -26.59 -27.16
CA THR A 441 17.05 -25.84 -28.13
C THR A 441 16.37 -24.55 -28.60
N LYS A 442 15.01 -24.52 -28.60
CA LYS A 442 14.24 -23.36 -29.04
C LYS A 442 13.98 -22.38 -27.88
N ARG A 443 14.38 -21.11 -28.04
CA ARG A 443 14.13 -20.04 -27.07
C ARG A 443 12.65 -19.92 -26.69
N LYS A 444 11.73 -20.15 -27.65
CA LYS A 444 10.30 -20.13 -27.43
C LYS A 444 9.86 -21.14 -26.33
N ASN A 445 10.42 -22.35 -26.37
CA ASN A 445 10.07 -23.38 -25.38
C ASN A 445 10.52 -23.01 -23.98
N LEU A 446 11.76 -22.52 -23.82
CA LEU A 446 12.23 -22.02 -22.51
C LEU A 446 11.36 -20.87 -22.00
N MET A 447 10.99 -19.94 -22.87
CA MET A 447 10.11 -18.81 -22.55
C MET A 447 8.73 -19.28 -22.07
N LEU A 448 8.12 -20.23 -22.78
CA LEU A 448 6.81 -20.77 -22.40
C LEU A 448 6.86 -21.50 -21.05
N MET A 449 7.90 -22.31 -20.81
CA MET A 449 8.04 -23.04 -19.56
C MET A 449 8.31 -22.10 -18.37
N THR A 450 9.23 -21.14 -18.51
CA THR A 450 9.50 -20.16 -17.44
C THR A 450 8.28 -19.28 -17.18
N GLY A 451 7.53 -18.91 -18.21
CA GLY A 451 6.25 -18.20 -18.10
C GLY A 451 5.18 -19.04 -17.40
N GLY A 452 5.10 -20.33 -17.75
CA GLY A 452 4.19 -21.27 -17.08
C GLY A 452 4.48 -21.41 -15.59
N PHE A 453 5.75 -21.56 -15.18
CA PHE A 453 6.13 -21.62 -13.76
C PHE A 453 5.89 -20.28 -13.04
N LEU A 454 6.07 -19.14 -13.72
CA LEU A 454 5.74 -17.84 -13.17
C LEU A 454 4.24 -17.75 -12.85
N ILE A 455 3.38 -18.07 -13.83
CA ILE A 455 1.93 -18.02 -13.66
C ILE A 455 1.49 -19.01 -12.59
N ALA A 456 1.98 -20.27 -12.64
CA ALA A 456 1.67 -21.28 -11.63
C ALA A 456 2.06 -20.81 -10.22
N GLY A 457 3.21 -20.18 -10.06
CA GLY A 457 3.64 -19.62 -8.76
C GLY A 457 2.76 -18.48 -8.28
N ILE A 458 2.33 -17.58 -9.18
CA ILE A 458 1.41 -16.49 -8.85
C ILE A 458 0.05 -17.05 -8.40
N LEU A 459 -0.55 -17.93 -9.19
CA LEU A 459 -1.85 -18.53 -8.88
C LEU A 459 -1.81 -19.37 -7.59
N PHE A 460 -0.73 -20.11 -7.38
CA PHE A 460 -0.52 -20.86 -6.14
C PHE A 460 -0.43 -19.92 -4.93
N ASN A 461 0.34 -18.83 -5.02
CA ASN A 461 0.47 -17.87 -3.93
C ASN A 461 -0.87 -17.20 -3.59
N MET A 462 -1.68 -16.86 -4.61
CA MET A 462 -3.03 -16.30 -4.43
C MET A 462 -3.95 -17.32 -3.76
N TYR A 463 -3.99 -18.54 -4.28
CA TYR A 463 -4.84 -19.60 -3.73
C TYR A 463 -4.48 -19.89 -2.28
N TYR A 464 -3.18 -20.03 -1.98
CA TYR A 464 -2.71 -20.36 -0.64
C TYR A 464 -2.92 -19.21 0.35
N GLN A 465 -2.73 -17.96 -0.07
CA GLN A 465 -2.94 -16.79 0.80
C GLN A 465 -4.39 -16.70 1.28
N TYR A 466 -5.35 -17.07 0.44
CA TYR A 466 -6.79 -17.03 0.72
C TYR A 466 -7.41 -18.43 0.76
N SER A 467 -6.69 -19.41 1.32
CA SER A 467 -7.21 -20.76 1.55
C SER A 467 -8.11 -20.82 2.79
N TYR A 468 -9.05 -21.75 2.80
CA TYR A 468 -9.93 -22.00 3.96
C TYR A 468 -9.14 -22.42 5.21
N GLU A 469 -8.05 -23.17 5.05
CA GLU A 469 -7.24 -23.66 6.16
C GLU A 469 -6.62 -22.54 7.01
N LYS A 470 -6.43 -21.35 6.44
CA LYS A 470 -5.82 -20.20 7.13
C LYS A 470 -6.83 -19.15 7.57
N ASP A 471 -8.09 -19.33 7.24
CA ASP A 471 -9.20 -18.44 7.60
C ASP A 471 -9.02 -16.96 7.23
N TYR A 472 -8.08 -16.62 6.34
CA TYR A 472 -7.83 -15.22 5.94
C TYR A 472 -9.00 -14.60 5.17
N LEU A 473 -9.89 -15.39 4.58
CA LEU A 473 -11.10 -14.88 3.94
C LEU A 473 -12.13 -14.38 4.94
N SER A 474 -12.19 -14.95 6.15
CA SER A 474 -13.08 -14.48 7.23
C SER A 474 -12.74 -13.07 7.71
N GLU A 475 -11.49 -12.63 7.52
CA GLU A 475 -11.09 -11.26 7.83
C GLU A 475 -11.71 -10.21 6.87
N PHE A 476 -12.37 -10.63 5.79
CA PHE A 476 -12.98 -9.73 4.80
C PHE A 476 -14.49 -9.69 4.96
N SER A 477 -15.07 -8.52 4.70
CA SER A 477 -16.53 -8.32 4.77
C SER A 477 -17.27 -9.18 3.76
N ASP A 478 -18.51 -9.49 4.08
CA ASP A 478 -19.40 -10.13 3.13
C ASP A 478 -19.74 -9.15 2.00
N GLN A 479 -20.00 -9.69 0.81
CA GLN A 479 -20.18 -8.90 -0.40
C GLN A 479 -21.43 -8.02 -0.30
N GLY A 480 -21.24 -6.71 -0.49
CA GLY A 480 -22.32 -5.72 -0.43
C GLY A 480 -22.68 -5.24 0.97
N GLU A 481 -22.07 -5.80 2.04
CA GLU A 481 -22.41 -5.47 3.44
C GLU A 481 -21.41 -4.50 4.11
N ALA A 482 -20.31 -4.18 3.45
CA ALA A 482 -19.24 -3.41 4.10
C ALA A 482 -19.67 -2.00 4.51
N LEU A 483 -20.52 -1.33 3.73
CA LEU A 483 -21.07 -0.01 4.08
C LEU A 483 -22.14 -0.09 5.17
N ASP A 484 -22.97 -1.15 5.17
CA ASP A 484 -24.04 -1.32 6.15
C ASP A 484 -23.49 -1.52 7.57
N LYS A 485 -22.26 -2.02 7.69
CA LYS A 485 -21.55 -2.12 8.98
C LYS A 485 -21.23 -0.75 9.58
N LEU A 486 -21.14 0.29 8.76
CA LEU A 486 -20.92 1.67 9.22
C LEU A 486 -22.21 2.38 9.62
N GLU A 487 -23.37 1.83 9.34
CA GLU A 487 -24.66 2.27 9.89
C GLU A 487 -24.91 1.55 11.22
N THR A 488 -24.32 2.01 12.28
CA THR A 488 -24.36 1.34 13.58
C THR A 488 -25.69 1.55 14.31
N GLY A 489 -26.03 0.64 15.21
CA GLY A 489 -27.24 0.79 16.04
C GLY A 489 -27.18 2.01 16.95
N THR A 490 -25.98 2.44 17.35
CA THR A 490 -25.75 3.65 18.15
C THR A 490 -26.08 4.91 17.36
N ASP A 491 -25.56 5.05 16.15
CA ASP A 491 -25.89 6.18 15.26
C ASP A 491 -27.39 6.23 14.95
N LEU A 492 -27.98 5.10 14.64
CA LEU A 492 -29.42 5.02 14.32
C LEU A 492 -30.32 5.39 15.51
N ALA A 493 -29.92 5.02 16.73
CA ALA A 493 -30.66 5.41 17.96
C ALA A 493 -30.62 6.94 18.15
N VAL A 494 -29.48 7.57 17.90
CA VAL A 494 -29.33 9.03 17.96
C VAL A 494 -30.14 9.71 16.87
N LEU A 495 -30.07 9.25 15.62
CA LEU A 495 -30.86 9.80 14.51
C LEU A 495 -32.37 9.70 14.77
N LYS A 496 -32.82 8.64 15.44
CA LYS A 496 -34.25 8.43 15.77
C LYS A 496 -34.79 9.42 16.81
N THR A 497 -33.91 10.13 17.54
CA THR A 497 -34.36 11.21 18.45
C THR A 497 -35.05 12.35 17.72
N GLY A 498 -34.73 12.55 16.43
CA GLY A 498 -35.24 13.66 15.61
C GLY A 498 -34.72 15.04 16.05
N ASP A 499 -33.69 15.11 16.87
CA ASP A 499 -33.10 16.35 17.35
C ASP A 499 -32.20 16.98 16.26
N GLU A 500 -32.59 18.18 15.78
CA GLU A 500 -31.86 18.92 14.75
C GLU A 500 -30.82 19.90 15.33
N SER A 501 -30.65 19.96 16.67
CA SER A 501 -29.61 20.80 17.28
C SER A 501 -28.21 20.23 17.04
N VAL A 502 -27.19 21.05 17.20
CA VAL A 502 -25.79 20.60 17.06
C VAL A 502 -25.32 20.09 18.41
N TYR A 503 -25.05 18.81 18.50
CA TYR A 503 -24.59 18.12 19.72
C TYR A 503 -23.67 16.95 19.37
N ARG A 504 -22.95 16.43 20.34
CA ARG A 504 -22.27 15.13 20.24
C ARG A 504 -23.04 14.05 20.96
N TYR A 505 -22.79 12.80 20.58
CA TYR A 505 -23.20 11.63 21.35
C TYR A 505 -21.99 10.78 21.70
N ASP A 506 -22.14 10.02 22.77
CA ASP A 506 -21.16 9.07 23.24
C ASP A 506 -21.76 7.68 23.44
N GLN A 507 -20.93 6.67 23.61
CA GLN A 507 -21.33 5.28 23.68
C GLN A 507 -20.32 4.44 24.47
N MET A 508 -20.72 3.22 24.82
CA MET A 508 -19.78 2.20 25.26
C MET A 508 -18.89 1.77 24.10
N GLY A 509 -17.57 1.77 24.29
CA GLY A 509 -16.56 1.62 23.25
C GLY A 509 -16.59 0.35 22.41
N THR A 510 -17.34 -0.67 22.80
CA THR A 510 -17.43 -1.94 22.07
C THR A 510 -18.68 -2.05 21.17
N HIS A 511 -19.45 -0.98 21.03
CA HIS A 511 -20.79 -1.06 20.48
C HIS A 511 -20.89 -0.74 18.98
N SER A 512 -19.90 -0.11 18.38
CA SER A 512 -19.94 0.25 16.97
C SER A 512 -18.57 0.18 16.30
N TYR A 513 -18.56 0.34 14.98
CA TYR A 513 -17.34 0.64 14.24
C TYR A 513 -16.92 2.09 14.49
N GLU A 514 -15.64 2.28 14.65
CA GLU A 514 -15.03 3.61 14.74
C GLU A 514 -15.32 4.43 13.47
N ASN A 515 -15.37 5.72 13.59
CA ASN A 515 -15.62 6.67 12.49
C ASN A 515 -16.98 6.50 11.78
N SER A 516 -17.94 5.77 12.35
CA SER A 516 -19.26 5.52 11.73
C SER A 516 -20.02 6.82 11.46
N SER A 517 -19.84 7.83 12.30
CA SER A 517 -20.44 9.17 12.16
C SER A 517 -20.13 9.83 10.83
N MET A 518 -18.98 9.56 10.23
CA MET A 518 -18.66 10.03 8.87
C MET A 518 -19.64 9.49 7.82
N GLN A 519 -20.21 8.31 8.02
CA GLN A 519 -21.18 7.72 7.10
C GLN A 519 -22.62 8.16 7.41
N THR A 520 -22.97 8.24 8.68
CA THR A 520 -24.35 8.50 9.14
C THR A 520 -24.68 9.98 9.24
N GLY A 521 -23.68 10.86 9.34
CA GLY A 521 -23.87 12.30 9.53
C GLY A 521 -24.21 12.67 10.97
N THR A 522 -23.96 11.80 11.93
CA THR A 522 -24.02 12.08 13.38
C THR A 522 -22.72 12.69 13.87
N ASN A 523 -22.63 13.14 15.13
CA ASN A 523 -21.39 13.64 15.73
C ASN A 523 -20.97 12.74 16.89
N GLY A 524 -20.51 11.52 16.58
CA GLY A 524 -19.97 10.61 17.58
C GLY A 524 -18.55 10.97 17.99
N THR A 525 -18.18 10.60 19.21
CA THR A 525 -16.85 10.86 19.79
C THR A 525 -15.77 9.90 19.29
N SER A 526 -16.17 8.74 18.75
CA SER A 526 -15.26 7.67 18.32
C SER A 526 -14.41 8.07 17.11
N TYR A 527 -13.10 7.77 17.20
CA TYR A 527 -12.11 8.12 16.19
C TYR A 527 -11.02 7.06 16.08
N TYR A 528 -10.72 6.65 14.85
CA TYR A 528 -9.60 5.80 14.56
C TYR A 528 -9.00 6.11 13.18
N PHE A 529 -7.98 6.97 13.17
CA PHE A 529 -7.18 7.29 11.97
C PHE A 529 -5.69 7.38 12.30
N SER A 530 -4.84 7.25 11.29
CA SER A 530 -3.39 7.25 11.47
C SER A 530 -2.80 8.57 11.97
N VAL A 531 -3.50 9.69 11.78
CA VAL A 531 -3.08 11.03 12.20
C VAL A 531 -4.22 11.67 12.97
N ALA A 532 -4.01 11.94 14.24
CA ALA A 532 -4.96 12.62 15.13
C ALA A 532 -4.44 14.03 15.51
N SER A 533 -5.32 14.87 16.07
CA SER A 533 -4.91 16.16 16.63
C SER A 533 -4.13 15.97 17.93
N GLY A 534 -2.94 16.56 18.01
CA GLY A 534 -2.16 16.56 19.25
C GLY A 534 -2.85 17.29 20.40
N ASP A 535 -3.70 18.29 20.12
CA ASP A 535 -4.44 19.02 21.16
C ASP A 535 -5.47 18.13 21.84
N ILE A 536 -6.16 17.25 21.09
CA ILE A 536 -7.10 16.27 21.66
C ILE A 536 -6.34 15.27 22.53
N THR A 537 -5.21 14.77 22.08
CA THR A 537 -4.36 13.86 22.85
C THR A 537 -3.84 14.51 24.12
N ASN A 538 -3.39 15.77 24.06
CA ASN A 538 -2.96 16.53 25.24
C ASN A 538 -4.10 16.68 26.24
N PHE A 539 -5.31 17.03 25.78
CA PHE A 539 -6.49 17.10 26.65
C PHE A 539 -6.76 15.75 27.34
N PHE A 540 -6.72 14.66 26.62
CA PHE A 540 -6.93 13.33 27.20
C PHE A 540 -5.89 12.98 28.27
N ASN A 541 -4.62 13.32 28.00
CA ASN A 541 -3.54 13.12 28.97
C ASN A 541 -3.72 14.00 30.23
N GLU A 542 -4.12 15.27 30.08
CA GLU A 542 -4.33 16.19 31.20
C GLU A 542 -5.49 15.77 32.10
N VAL A 543 -6.53 15.17 31.55
CA VAL A 543 -7.68 14.68 32.33
C VAL A 543 -7.58 13.20 32.68
N ASP A 544 -6.46 12.57 32.38
CA ASP A 544 -6.16 11.14 32.64
C ASP A 544 -7.25 10.20 32.16
N LEU A 545 -7.55 10.30 30.85
CA LEU A 545 -8.46 9.37 30.16
C LEU A 545 -7.75 8.07 29.82
N ASN A 546 -8.47 6.96 29.99
CA ASN A 546 -7.97 5.63 29.67
C ASN A 546 -8.10 5.32 28.17
N THR A 547 -7.41 6.08 27.32
CA THR A 547 -7.39 5.82 25.88
C THR A 547 -6.29 4.84 25.52
N PRO A 548 -6.54 3.83 24.66
CA PRO A 548 -5.52 2.83 24.32
C PRO A 548 -4.37 3.43 23.50
N TRP A 549 -4.63 4.40 22.59
CA TRP A 549 -3.63 5.03 21.71
C TRP A 549 -4.00 6.47 21.35
N ASP A 550 -3.02 7.30 21.10
CA ASP A 550 -3.18 8.71 20.73
C ASP A 550 -3.98 8.95 19.45
N TYR A 551 -4.11 7.94 18.61
CA TYR A 551 -4.77 7.99 17.31
C TYR A 551 -6.02 7.11 17.23
N HIS A 552 -6.42 6.51 18.35
CA HIS A 552 -7.62 5.70 18.50
C HIS A 552 -8.24 5.99 19.86
N TYR A 553 -9.35 6.68 19.86
CA TYR A 553 -10.09 7.06 21.05
C TYR A 553 -11.60 6.94 20.82
N GLU A 554 -12.35 6.85 21.89
CA GLU A 554 -13.81 6.63 21.83
C GLU A 554 -14.51 7.61 22.77
N ASN A 555 -14.75 7.25 24.00
CA ASN A 555 -15.54 8.00 24.96
C ASN A 555 -14.67 8.76 25.98
N LEU A 556 -15.33 9.48 26.89
CA LEU A 556 -14.71 10.23 27.98
C LEU A 556 -14.75 9.47 29.31
N ASP A 557 -14.57 8.14 29.30
CA ASP A 557 -14.63 7.23 30.45
C ASP A 557 -15.95 7.34 31.25
N SER A 558 -17.06 7.65 30.58
CA SER A 558 -18.38 7.89 31.18
C SER A 558 -18.35 8.96 32.28
N ARG A 559 -17.47 9.97 32.17
CA ARG A 559 -17.35 11.08 33.10
C ARG A 559 -18.31 12.21 32.72
N THR A 560 -19.45 12.25 33.35
CA THR A 560 -20.54 13.22 33.08
C THR A 560 -20.09 14.68 32.92
N ILE A 561 -19.12 15.14 33.72
CA ILE A 561 -18.62 16.51 33.62
C ILE A 561 -17.91 16.74 32.32
N LEU A 562 -17.06 15.80 31.90
CA LEU A 562 -16.34 15.86 30.63
C LEU A 562 -17.30 15.72 29.44
N ASP A 563 -18.28 14.82 29.54
CA ASP A 563 -19.33 14.65 28.50
C ASP A 563 -20.08 15.96 28.29
N ARG A 564 -20.49 16.65 29.39
CA ARG A 564 -21.18 17.94 29.31
C ARG A 564 -20.32 19.04 28.70
N LEU A 565 -19.05 19.13 29.08
CA LEU A 565 -18.10 20.08 28.49
C LEU A 565 -17.85 19.83 27.02
N ALA A 566 -17.85 18.56 26.61
CA ALA A 566 -17.72 18.15 25.20
C ALA A 566 -19.03 18.23 24.40
N ALA A 567 -20.11 18.75 25.01
CA ALA A 567 -21.45 18.85 24.41
C ALA A 567 -22.06 17.48 24.02
N VAL A 568 -21.75 16.44 24.80
CA VAL A 568 -22.36 15.11 24.63
C VAL A 568 -23.77 15.17 25.23
N LYS A 569 -24.77 15.24 24.36
CA LYS A 569 -26.18 15.32 24.75
C LYS A 569 -26.80 13.95 24.92
N TYR A 570 -26.41 12.99 24.11
CA TYR A 570 -26.92 11.62 24.18
C TYR A 570 -25.81 10.62 24.50
N PHE A 571 -26.14 9.65 25.37
CA PHE A 571 -25.30 8.50 25.61
C PHE A 571 -26.06 7.22 25.19
N VAL A 572 -25.42 6.37 24.40
CA VAL A 572 -26.08 5.19 23.84
C VAL A 572 -25.53 3.92 24.47
N VAL A 573 -26.43 3.06 24.93
CA VAL A 573 -26.13 1.72 25.44
C VAL A 573 -27.03 0.67 24.77
N LYS A 574 -26.64 -0.59 24.85
CA LYS A 574 -27.53 -1.70 24.51
C LYS A 574 -28.53 -1.93 25.66
N ALA A 575 -29.72 -2.39 25.30
CA ALA A 575 -30.70 -2.76 26.32
C ALA A 575 -30.13 -3.84 27.25
N GLY A 576 -30.25 -3.59 28.57
CA GLY A 576 -29.67 -4.42 29.62
C GLY A 576 -28.26 -3.98 30.07
N GLU A 577 -27.71 -2.94 29.49
CA GLU A 577 -26.41 -2.34 29.85
C GLU A 577 -26.58 -0.92 30.45
N GLU A 578 -27.77 -0.58 30.92
CA GLU A 578 -28.08 0.74 31.48
C GLU A 578 -27.27 1.08 32.76
N GLU A 579 -26.67 0.10 33.41
CA GLU A 579 -25.75 0.29 34.53
C GLU A 579 -24.48 1.07 34.19
N TYR A 580 -24.11 1.10 32.90
CA TYR A 580 -22.95 1.82 32.41
C TYR A 580 -23.24 3.27 31.99
N LEU A 581 -24.50 3.72 32.11
CA LEU A 581 -24.86 5.11 31.81
C LEU A 581 -24.16 6.06 32.77
N PRO A 582 -23.56 7.17 32.28
CA PRO A 582 -23.04 8.21 33.11
C PRO A 582 -24.16 8.87 33.94
N TYR A 583 -23.84 9.40 35.11
CA TYR A 583 -24.80 10.10 35.92
C TYR A 583 -25.45 11.29 35.19
N GLY A 584 -26.78 11.36 35.21
CA GLY A 584 -27.54 12.43 34.57
C GLY A 584 -27.98 12.15 33.14
N TYR A 585 -27.69 10.94 32.60
CA TYR A 585 -28.28 10.40 31.38
C TYR A 585 -29.41 9.44 31.78
N ASP A 586 -30.55 9.98 32.21
CA ASP A 586 -31.66 9.23 32.80
C ASP A 586 -32.96 9.25 32.01
N THR A 587 -33.02 10.05 30.96
CA THR A 587 -34.21 10.20 30.13
C THR A 587 -34.03 9.41 28.83
N LEU A 588 -34.79 8.33 28.66
CA LEU A 588 -34.82 7.59 27.38
C LEU A 588 -35.41 8.50 26.29
N ALA A 589 -34.59 8.83 25.29
CA ALA A 589 -34.97 9.69 24.15
C ALA A 589 -35.42 8.86 22.93
N ALA A 590 -34.72 7.77 22.63
CA ALA A 590 -35.06 6.89 21.51
C ALA A 590 -34.48 5.49 21.74
N GLU A 591 -35.08 4.52 21.04
CA GLU A 591 -34.55 3.16 20.94
C GLU A 591 -34.67 2.61 19.51
N VAL A 592 -33.71 1.80 19.08
CA VAL A 592 -33.70 1.19 17.76
C VAL A 592 -33.15 -0.24 17.83
N GLU A 593 -33.73 -1.13 17.06
CA GLU A 593 -33.22 -2.49 16.88
C GLU A 593 -32.34 -2.56 15.63
N LYS A 594 -31.15 -3.10 15.77
CA LYS A 594 -30.20 -3.36 14.66
C LYS A 594 -29.47 -4.68 14.93
N ASN A 595 -29.52 -5.61 13.98
CA ASN A 595 -28.85 -6.92 14.07
C ASN A 595 -29.21 -7.68 15.35
N ASP A 596 -30.51 -7.82 15.64
CA ASP A 596 -31.09 -8.50 16.81
C ASP A 596 -30.64 -7.91 18.17
N LYS A 597 -30.18 -6.66 18.19
CA LYS A 597 -29.78 -5.91 19.38
C LYS A 597 -30.57 -4.62 19.47
N LEU A 598 -31.08 -4.33 20.67
CA LEU A 598 -31.81 -3.09 20.96
C LEU A 598 -30.84 -2.06 21.53
N TYR A 599 -30.73 -0.89 20.88
CA TYR A 599 -29.91 0.24 21.29
C TYR A 599 -30.80 1.35 21.82
N ARG A 600 -30.40 1.97 22.94
CA ARG A 600 -31.15 3.00 23.66
C ARG A 600 -30.30 4.26 23.80
N ALA A 601 -30.82 5.40 23.32
CA ALA A 601 -30.20 6.71 23.49
C ALA A 601 -30.85 7.40 24.70
N TYR A 602 -30.03 7.77 25.68
CA TYR A 602 -30.42 8.50 26.87
C TYR A 602 -29.93 9.93 26.80
N GLU A 603 -30.81 10.89 27.14
CA GLU A 603 -30.55 12.33 27.08
C GLU A 603 -30.00 12.87 28.39
N CYS A 604 -28.97 13.70 28.34
CA CYS A 604 -28.54 14.59 29.38
C CYS A 604 -29.10 16.01 29.15
N LYS A 605 -30.11 16.41 29.91
CA LYS A 605 -30.79 17.72 29.79
C LYS A 605 -29.88 18.93 30.03
N ASN A 606 -28.74 18.73 30.68
CA ASN A 606 -27.80 19.78 31.07
C ASN A 606 -26.49 19.73 30.21
N ALA A 607 -26.50 19.10 29.04
CA ALA A 607 -25.38 19.18 28.11
C ALA A 607 -25.16 20.62 27.63
N LEU A 608 -23.92 21.02 27.49
CA LEU A 608 -23.59 22.33 26.93
C LEU A 608 -23.79 22.31 25.41
N PRO A 609 -24.12 23.44 24.78
CA PRO A 609 -24.13 23.53 23.31
C PRO A 609 -22.70 23.50 22.77
N ILE A 610 -22.54 23.01 21.51
CA ILE A 610 -21.27 23.10 20.80
C ILE A 610 -20.99 24.56 20.41
#